data_96f3680b451bb3e6d6184d63343482f3
#
_entry.id   96f3680b451bb3e6d6184d63343482f3
#
_cell.length_a   1.000
_cell.length_b   1.000
_cell.length_c   1.000
_cell.angle_alpha   90.00
_cell.angle_beta   90.00
_cell.angle_gamma   90.00
#
_symmetry.space_group_name_H-M   'P 1'
#
loop_
_entity.id
_entity.type
_entity.pdbx_description
1 polymer ?
#
loop_
_entity_poly.entity_id
_entity_poly.type
_entity_poly.pdbx_seq_one_letter_code
_entity_poly.pdbx_strand_id
1 'polypeptide(L)'
;MLPAVAKAGIVVGGYAVAALVAFCVVSIYISQTSGPDRDASQGMYAFGDSLFFIAVFGIVSIIPTAIALVFLRQSRTFWLACSIAELAVASTSLVVVAVTVFAPHSTSVWAMLAFPRIFLSPFLAAAFGLSALIAPEARFRWCFIGAASAEGLSSVYGFAHWFAPLFFH
;
A
#
# COMPACT_ATOMS: atom_id res chain seq x y z
N MET A 1 9.67 -31.09 4.29
CA MET A 1 8.67 -30.00 4.10
C MET A 1 8.27 -29.48 5.47
N LEU A 2 8.23 -28.15 5.65
CA LEU A 2 7.78 -27.55 6.92
C LEU A 2 6.27 -27.79 7.11
N PRO A 3 5.82 -28.13 8.33
CA PRO A 3 4.40 -28.25 8.65
C PRO A 3 3.69 -26.90 8.51
N ALA A 4 2.37 -26.90 8.25
CA ALA A 4 1.58 -25.69 8.02
C ALA A 4 1.68 -24.69 9.19
N VAL A 5 1.68 -25.19 10.41
CA VAL A 5 1.81 -24.37 11.64
C VAL A 5 3.14 -23.63 11.68
N ALA A 6 4.25 -24.27 11.30
CA ALA A 6 5.56 -23.62 11.26
C ALA A 6 5.62 -22.53 10.18
N LYS A 7 5.02 -22.76 9.00
CA LYS A 7 4.93 -21.73 7.94
C LYS A 7 4.12 -20.52 8.42
N ALA A 8 2.98 -20.75 9.06
CA ALA A 8 2.16 -19.70 9.64
C ALA A 8 2.93 -18.92 10.73
N GLY A 9 3.64 -19.63 11.61
CA GLY A 9 4.46 -19.03 12.66
C GLY A 9 5.55 -18.11 12.11
N ILE A 10 6.24 -18.53 11.02
CA ILE A 10 7.27 -17.71 10.37
C ILE A 10 6.66 -16.41 9.80
N VAL A 11 5.51 -16.50 9.14
CA VAL A 11 4.85 -15.33 8.55
C VAL A 11 4.35 -14.38 9.63
N VAL A 12 3.63 -14.89 10.62
CA VAL A 12 3.12 -14.08 11.74
C VAL A 12 4.26 -13.44 12.54
N GLY A 13 5.31 -14.21 12.83
CA GLY A 13 6.51 -13.70 13.48
C GLY A 13 7.20 -12.60 12.67
N GLY A 14 7.25 -12.76 11.35
CA GLY A 14 7.79 -11.74 10.44
C GLY A 14 6.99 -10.42 10.48
N TYR A 15 5.66 -10.48 10.49
CA TYR A 15 4.82 -9.29 10.65
C TYR A 15 4.95 -8.66 12.04
N ALA A 16 5.08 -9.46 13.10
CA ALA A 16 5.33 -8.95 14.45
C ALA A 16 6.67 -8.19 14.53
N VAL A 17 7.73 -8.72 13.90
CA VAL A 17 9.03 -8.03 13.80
C VAL A 17 8.88 -6.74 12.98
N ALA A 18 8.16 -6.76 11.86
CA ALA A 18 7.92 -5.56 11.05
C ALA A 18 7.21 -4.46 11.86
N ALA A 19 6.20 -4.83 12.66
CA ALA A 19 5.50 -3.90 13.53
C ALA A 19 6.41 -3.32 14.63
N LEU A 20 7.25 -4.15 15.24
CA LEU A 20 8.23 -3.71 16.23
C LEU A 20 9.25 -2.73 15.64
N VAL A 21 9.78 -3.04 14.46
CA VAL A 21 10.72 -2.14 13.75
C VAL A 21 10.05 -0.80 13.45
N ALA A 22 8.83 -0.81 12.91
CA ALA A 22 8.08 0.42 12.63
C ALA A 22 7.84 1.23 13.90
N PHE A 23 7.43 0.58 14.99
CA PHE A 23 7.24 1.23 16.29
C PHE A 23 8.53 1.86 16.82
N CYS A 24 9.66 1.16 16.78
CA CYS A 24 10.95 1.67 17.22
C CYS A 24 11.40 2.89 16.40
N VAL A 25 11.29 2.81 15.06
CA VAL A 25 11.69 3.91 14.16
C VAL A 25 10.84 5.15 14.42
N VAL A 26 9.52 4.99 14.54
CA VAL A 26 8.62 6.12 14.82
C VAL A 26 8.85 6.69 16.22
N SER A 27 9.09 5.85 17.23
CA SER A 27 9.40 6.30 18.59
C SER A 27 10.69 7.14 18.65
N ILE A 28 11.73 6.72 17.92
CA ILE A 28 12.97 7.49 17.78
C ILE A 28 12.69 8.83 17.08
N TYR A 29 11.94 8.82 15.99
CA TYR A 29 11.56 10.05 15.27
C TYR A 29 10.78 11.02 16.18
N ILE A 30 9.79 10.52 16.93
CA ILE A 30 9.00 11.31 17.88
C ILE A 30 9.92 11.93 18.95
N SER A 31 10.86 11.16 19.50
CA SER A 31 11.78 11.64 20.53
C SER A 31 12.71 12.76 20.03
N GLN A 32 13.10 12.71 18.76
CA GLN A 32 13.97 13.71 18.12
C GLN A 32 13.22 14.98 17.67
N THR A 33 11.91 14.88 17.46
CA THR A 33 11.07 15.98 16.96
C THR A 33 10.17 16.57 18.04
N SER A 34 10.39 16.22 19.31
CA SER A 34 9.65 16.77 20.46
C SER A 34 9.96 18.25 20.66
N GLY A 35 8.91 19.09 20.86
CA GLY A 35 9.07 20.52 21.06
C GLY A 35 7.73 21.25 21.16
N PRO A 36 7.76 22.57 21.51
CA PRO A 36 6.53 23.37 21.72
C PRO A 36 5.58 23.39 20.52
N ASP A 37 6.12 23.35 19.29
CA ASP A 37 5.31 23.35 18.07
C ASP A 37 4.51 22.04 17.92
N ARG A 38 5.10 20.94 18.37
CA ARG A 38 4.44 19.64 18.37
C ARG A 38 3.30 19.59 19.39
N ASP A 39 3.50 20.21 20.56
CA ASP A 39 2.49 20.31 21.60
C ASP A 39 1.32 21.21 21.17
N ALA A 40 1.60 22.26 20.41
CA ALA A 40 0.58 23.16 19.87
C ALA A 40 -0.27 22.55 18.73
N SER A 41 0.27 21.55 18.01
CA SER A 41 -0.37 20.96 16.82
C SER A 41 -0.46 19.45 16.90
N GLN A 42 -0.76 18.89 18.07
CA GLN A 42 -0.76 17.43 18.36
C GLN A 42 -1.50 16.58 17.34
N GLY A 43 -2.67 17.02 16.87
CA GLY A 43 -3.48 16.25 15.90
C GLY A 43 -2.79 16.09 14.54
N MET A 44 -2.12 17.14 14.05
CA MET A 44 -1.41 17.08 12.78
C MET A 44 -0.17 16.17 12.88
N TYR A 45 0.58 16.26 13.96
CA TYR A 45 1.74 15.40 14.21
C TYR A 45 1.33 13.94 14.39
N ALA A 46 0.26 13.66 15.14
CA ALA A 46 -0.25 12.30 15.33
C ALA A 46 -0.66 11.65 13.99
N PHE A 47 -1.27 12.43 13.10
CA PHE A 47 -1.58 11.96 11.74
C PHE A 47 -0.32 11.65 10.94
N GLY A 48 0.66 12.56 10.94
CA GLY A 48 1.96 12.37 10.29
C GLY A 48 2.72 11.14 10.81
N ASP A 49 2.76 10.97 12.13
CA ASP A 49 3.39 9.81 12.79
C ASP A 49 2.72 8.49 12.39
N SER A 50 1.38 8.51 12.28
CA SER A 50 0.62 7.34 11.83
C SER A 50 0.94 6.98 10.37
N LEU A 51 1.03 7.96 9.49
CA LEU A 51 1.44 7.75 8.10
C LEU A 51 2.86 7.23 8.00
N PHE A 52 3.78 7.78 8.81
CA PHE A 52 5.16 7.33 8.86
C PHE A 52 5.27 5.89 9.37
N PHE A 53 4.49 5.53 10.41
CA PHE A 53 4.38 4.15 10.88
C PHE A 53 3.92 3.20 9.77
N ILE A 54 2.84 3.55 9.07
CA ILE A 54 2.30 2.73 7.96
C ILE A 54 3.34 2.57 6.84
N ALA A 55 4.08 3.63 6.50
CA ALA A 55 5.11 3.59 5.48
C ALA A 55 6.27 2.65 5.87
N VAL A 56 6.81 2.78 7.08
CA VAL A 56 7.89 1.92 7.58
C VAL A 56 7.42 0.47 7.71
N PHE A 57 6.24 0.25 8.29
CA PHE A 57 5.64 -1.07 8.41
C PHE A 57 5.42 -1.71 7.03
N GLY A 58 4.90 -0.95 6.06
CA GLY A 58 4.68 -1.40 4.69
C GLY A 58 5.97 -1.87 4.02
N ILE A 59 7.04 -1.10 4.13
CA ILE A 59 8.36 -1.44 3.57
C ILE A 59 8.92 -2.70 4.22
N VAL A 60 8.92 -2.79 5.53
CA VAL A 60 9.51 -3.94 6.25
C VAL A 60 8.67 -5.20 6.05
N SER A 61 7.35 -5.08 5.94
CA SER A 61 6.44 -6.22 5.70
C SER A 61 6.52 -6.81 4.29
N ILE A 62 7.25 -6.22 3.37
CA ILE A 62 7.53 -6.83 2.05
C ILE A 62 8.17 -8.23 2.22
N ILE A 63 9.06 -8.39 3.20
CA ILE A 63 9.77 -9.66 3.43
C ILE A 63 8.80 -10.77 3.89
N PRO A 64 8.04 -10.63 5.00
CA PRO A 64 7.10 -11.67 5.40
C PRO A 64 5.98 -11.89 4.38
N THR A 65 5.57 -10.85 3.63
CA THR A 65 4.61 -10.98 2.53
C THR A 65 5.18 -11.87 1.42
N ALA A 66 6.41 -11.62 0.98
CA ALA A 66 7.06 -12.44 -0.05
C ALA A 66 7.17 -13.91 0.41
N ILE A 67 7.55 -14.16 1.66
CA ILE A 67 7.62 -15.50 2.24
C ILE A 67 6.25 -16.17 2.24
N ALA A 68 5.19 -15.45 2.64
CA ALA A 68 3.82 -15.96 2.63
C ALA A 68 3.38 -16.36 1.21
N LEU A 69 3.63 -15.50 0.22
CA LEU A 69 3.31 -15.75 -1.19
C LEU A 69 4.06 -16.98 -1.73
N VAL A 70 5.33 -17.16 -1.37
CA VAL A 70 6.12 -18.35 -1.74
C VAL A 70 5.54 -19.61 -1.10
N PHE A 71 5.12 -19.57 0.17
CA PHE A 71 4.48 -20.71 0.83
C PHE A 71 3.13 -21.09 0.19
N LEU A 72 2.39 -20.08 -0.30
CA LEU A 72 1.10 -20.25 -0.95
C LEU A 72 1.19 -20.49 -2.46
N ARG A 73 2.41 -20.57 -3.02
CA ARG A 73 2.65 -20.68 -4.47
C ARG A 73 1.91 -21.87 -5.12
N GLN A 74 1.72 -22.95 -4.38
CA GLN A 74 1.04 -24.15 -4.89
C GLN A 74 -0.50 -24.08 -4.82
N SER A 75 -1.06 -23.09 -4.12
CA SER A 75 -2.51 -22.97 -3.93
C SER A 75 -3.15 -22.15 -5.05
N ARG A 76 -3.71 -22.83 -6.06
CA ARG A 76 -4.40 -22.20 -7.19
C ARG A 76 -5.60 -21.35 -6.75
N THR A 77 -6.36 -21.84 -5.76
CA THR A 77 -7.52 -21.11 -5.22
C THR A 77 -7.10 -19.79 -4.58
N PHE A 78 -5.98 -19.80 -3.84
CA PHE A 78 -5.41 -18.58 -3.27
C PHE A 78 -5.08 -17.54 -4.36
N TRP A 79 -4.38 -17.94 -5.42
CA TRP A 79 -3.98 -17.03 -6.50
C TRP A 79 -5.19 -16.51 -7.29
N LEU A 80 -6.23 -17.33 -7.48
CA LEU A 80 -7.46 -16.88 -8.09
C LEU A 80 -8.16 -15.82 -7.22
N ALA A 81 -8.29 -16.07 -5.91
CA ALA A 81 -8.89 -15.11 -4.98
C ALA A 81 -8.10 -13.80 -4.91
N CYS A 82 -6.76 -13.89 -4.82
CA CYS A 82 -5.90 -12.72 -4.84
C CYS A 82 -6.05 -11.92 -6.13
N SER A 83 -6.05 -12.55 -7.31
CA SER A 83 -6.17 -11.83 -8.58
C SER A 83 -7.51 -11.12 -8.71
N ILE A 84 -8.61 -11.72 -8.24
CA ILE A 84 -9.93 -11.07 -8.21
C ILE A 84 -9.90 -9.87 -7.24
N ALA A 85 -9.37 -10.04 -6.04
CA ALA A 85 -9.29 -8.99 -5.03
C ALA A 85 -8.42 -7.81 -5.52
N GLU A 86 -7.24 -8.08 -6.10
CA GLU A 86 -6.34 -7.05 -6.61
C GLU A 86 -6.94 -6.29 -7.79
N LEU A 87 -7.63 -6.96 -8.71
CA LEU A 87 -8.34 -6.31 -9.81
C LEU A 87 -9.52 -5.46 -9.30
N ALA A 88 -10.27 -5.95 -8.30
CA ALA A 88 -11.34 -5.17 -7.69
C ALA A 88 -10.80 -3.91 -7.00
N VAL A 89 -9.68 -4.02 -6.27
CA VAL A 89 -9.01 -2.88 -5.65
C VAL A 89 -8.49 -1.92 -6.72
N ALA A 90 -7.79 -2.41 -7.74
CA ALA A 90 -7.27 -1.57 -8.82
C ALA A 90 -8.39 -0.83 -9.60
N SER A 91 -9.56 -1.46 -9.76
CA SER A 91 -10.70 -0.78 -10.39
C SER A 91 -11.17 0.45 -9.62
N THR A 92 -11.06 0.44 -8.29
CA THR A 92 -11.42 1.62 -7.46
C THR A 92 -10.51 2.82 -7.71
N SER A 93 -9.22 2.62 -8.02
CA SER A 93 -8.32 3.71 -8.36
C SER A 93 -8.69 4.35 -9.69
N LEU A 94 -9.07 3.54 -10.68
CA LEU A 94 -9.53 4.05 -11.98
C LEU A 94 -10.83 4.85 -11.84
N VAL A 95 -11.77 4.38 -11.01
CA VAL A 95 -13.00 5.13 -10.71
C VAL A 95 -12.68 6.48 -10.06
N VAL A 96 -11.78 6.50 -9.09
CA VAL A 96 -11.36 7.74 -8.41
C VAL A 96 -10.71 8.71 -9.40
N VAL A 97 -9.78 8.24 -10.24
CA VAL A 97 -9.16 9.07 -11.28
C VAL A 97 -10.22 9.60 -12.26
N ALA A 98 -11.15 8.75 -12.70
CA ALA A 98 -12.23 9.16 -13.59
C ALA A 98 -13.10 10.26 -12.94
N VAL A 99 -13.47 10.11 -11.68
CA VAL A 99 -14.27 11.13 -10.96
C VAL A 99 -13.50 12.46 -10.85
N THR A 100 -12.21 12.42 -10.51
CA THR A 100 -11.40 13.65 -10.40
C THR A 100 -11.20 14.35 -11.74
N VAL A 101 -11.12 13.61 -12.83
CA VAL A 101 -10.97 14.18 -14.19
C VAL A 101 -12.29 14.70 -14.75
N PHE A 102 -13.37 13.92 -14.68
CA PHE A 102 -14.63 14.22 -15.37
C PHE A 102 -15.66 14.95 -14.49
N ALA A 103 -15.50 14.90 -13.16
CA ALA A 103 -16.40 15.55 -12.21
C ALA A 103 -15.64 16.24 -11.07
N PRO A 104 -14.75 17.21 -11.34
CA PRO A 104 -13.84 17.80 -10.36
C PRO A 104 -14.56 18.54 -9.19
N HIS A 105 -15.82 18.94 -9.39
CA HIS A 105 -16.64 19.59 -8.35
C HIS A 105 -17.64 18.64 -7.69
N SER A 106 -17.48 17.33 -7.89
CA SER A 106 -18.37 16.34 -7.29
C SER A 106 -18.16 16.28 -5.77
N THR A 107 -19.26 16.24 -5.02
CA THR A 107 -19.29 15.97 -3.58
C THR A 107 -19.52 14.48 -3.27
N SER A 108 -19.31 13.62 -4.27
CA SER A 108 -19.48 12.18 -4.11
C SER A 108 -18.47 11.59 -3.12
N VAL A 109 -18.82 10.45 -2.53
CA VAL A 109 -17.89 9.68 -1.65
C VAL A 109 -16.57 9.38 -2.36
N TRP A 110 -16.60 9.12 -3.67
CA TRP A 110 -15.40 8.87 -4.46
C TRP A 110 -14.47 10.08 -4.56
N ALA A 111 -15.02 11.29 -4.66
CA ALA A 111 -14.24 12.52 -4.64
C ALA A 111 -13.59 12.75 -3.28
N MET A 112 -14.31 12.45 -2.19
CA MET A 112 -13.75 12.56 -0.82
C MET A 112 -12.63 11.53 -0.58
N LEU A 113 -12.75 10.35 -1.15
CA LEU A 113 -11.74 9.29 -1.04
C LEU A 113 -10.58 9.43 -2.03
N ALA A 114 -10.62 10.42 -2.93
CA ALA A 114 -9.62 10.56 -3.98
C ALA A 114 -8.20 10.72 -3.43
N PHE A 115 -7.99 11.64 -2.51
CA PHE A 115 -6.66 11.90 -1.94
C PHE A 115 -6.08 10.66 -1.23
N PRO A 116 -6.73 10.07 -0.21
CA PRO A 116 -6.17 8.92 0.49
C PRO A 116 -6.02 7.71 -0.43
N ARG A 117 -6.93 7.53 -1.38
CA ARG A 117 -6.87 6.39 -2.32
C ARG A 117 -5.69 6.49 -3.29
N ILE A 118 -5.45 7.66 -3.88
CA ILE A 118 -4.32 7.89 -4.79
C ILE A 118 -2.99 7.86 -4.00
N PHE A 119 -2.97 8.39 -2.78
CA PHE A 119 -1.80 8.31 -1.91
C PHE A 119 -1.39 6.87 -1.58
N LEU A 120 -2.37 5.96 -1.48
CA LEU A 120 -2.13 4.53 -1.25
C LEU A 120 -1.65 3.77 -2.49
N SER A 121 -1.92 4.31 -3.69
CA SER A 121 -1.64 3.63 -4.98
C SER A 121 -0.20 3.19 -5.20
N PRO A 122 0.87 3.92 -4.82
CA PRO A 122 2.25 3.44 -5.01
C PRO A 122 2.55 2.20 -4.17
N PHE A 123 1.99 2.09 -2.97
CA PHE A 123 2.15 0.91 -2.12
C PHE A 123 1.41 -0.30 -2.69
N LEU A 124 0.21 -0.09 -3.22
CA LEU A 124 -0.56 -1.14 -3.89
C LEU A 124 0.11 -1.58 -5.19
N ALA A 125 0.64 -0.66 -5.99
CA ALA A 125 1.39 -0.99 -7.19
C ALA A 125 2.61 -1.87 -6.86
N ALA A 126 3.33 -1.56 -5.78
CA ALA A 126 4.46 -2.38 -5.31
C ALA A 126 4.01 -3.77 -4.82
N ALA A 127 2.91 -3.86 -4.06
CA ALA A 127 2.36 -5.12 -3.58
C ALA A 127 1.88 -6.01 -4.74
N PHE A 128 1.17 -5.44 -5.72
CA PHE A 128 0.70 -6.15 -6.91
C PHE A 128 1.88 -6.55 -7.82
N GLY A 129 2.89 -5.70 -7.95
CA GLY A 129 4.14 -6.04 -8.63
C GLY A 129 4.87 -7.22 -7.98
N LEU A 130 4.92 -7.27 -6.65
CA LEU A 130 5.47 -8.39 -5.91
C LEU A 130 4.66 -9.68 -6.15
N SER A 131 3.33 -9.59 -6.13
CA SER A 131 2.44 -10.71 -6.46
C SER A 131 2.69 -11.23 -7.88
N ALA A 132 2.88 -10.33 -8.85
CA ALA A 132 3.20 -10.68 -10.23
C ALA A 132 4.52 -11.44 -10.36
N LEU A 133 5.55 -11.06 -9.60
CA LEU A 133 6.85 -11.73 -9.63
C LEU A 133 6.79 -13.15 -9.07
N ILE A 134 5.95 -13.39 -8.07
CA ILE A 134 5.89 -14.67 -7.35
C ILE A 134 4.82 -15.60 -7.93
N ALA A 135 3.82 -15.08 -8.63
CA ALA A 135 2.71 -15.85 -9.18
C ALA A 135 3.19 -17.00 -10.07
N PRO A 136 2.66 -18.25 -9.85
CA PRO A 136 3.16 -19.44 -10.54
C PRO A 136 2.71 -19.53 -12.00
N GLU A 137 1.50 -19.06 -12.31
CA GLU A 137 0.90 -19.16 -13.62
C GLU A 137 0.89 -17.82 -14.36
N ALA A 138 1.18 -17.85 -15.67
CA ALA A 138 1.24 -16.64 -16.51
C ALA A 138 -0.06 -15.81 -16.47
N ARG A 139 -1.24 -16.47 -16.44
CA ARG A 139 -2.52 -15.77 -16.39
C ARG A 139 -2.68 -14.91 -15.14
N PHE A 140 -2.32 -15.41 -13.95
CA PHE A 140 -2.36 -14.62 -12.72
C PHE A 140 -1.34 -13.48 -12.78
N ARG A 141 -0.15 -13.76 -13.31
CA ARG A 141 0.89 -12.76 -13.48
C ARG A 141 0.43 -11.58 -14.31
N TRP A 142 -0.28 -11.81 -15.42
CA TRP A 142 -0.85 -10.73 -16.24
C TRP A 142 -1.95 -9.95 -15.52
N CYS A 143 -2.80 -10.59 -14.71
CA CYS A 143 -3.77 -9.89 -13.87
C CYS A 143 -3.08 -8.93 -12.89
N PHE A 144 -2.03 -9.39 -12.22
CA PHE A 144 -1.28 -8.59 -11.26
C PHE A 144 -0.50 -7.46 -11.93
N ILE A 145 0.11 -7.69 -13.10
CA ILE A 145 0.75 -6.63 -13.88
C ILE A 145 -0.28 -5.57 -14.29
N GLY A 146 -1.47 -5.98 -14.75
CA GLY A 146 -2.55 -5.06 -15.08
C GLY A 146 -2.99 -4.21 -13.88
N ALA A 147 -3.19 -4.84 -12.72
CA ALA A 147 -3.54 -4.15 -11.48
C ALA A 147 -2.43 -3.19 -11.02
N ALA A 148 -1.16 -3.64 -11.04
CA ALA A 148 -0.01 -2.80 -10.71
C ALA A 148 0.14 -1.61 -11.66
N SER A 149 -0.11 -1.80 -12.95
CA SER A 149 -0.07 -0.72 -13.94
C SER A 149 -1.18 0.31 -13.71
N ALA A 150 -2.40 -0.12 -13.39
CA ALA A 150 -3.50 0.77 -13.05
C ALA A 150 -3.19 1.63 -11.82
N GLU A 151 -2.64 1.02 -10.77
CA GLU A 151 -2.20 1.74 -9.57
C GLU A 151 -1.02 2.68 -9.84
N GLY A 152 -0.05 2.24 -10.63
CA GLY A 152 1.09 3.07 -11.05
C GLY A 152 0.65 4.31 -11.83
N LEU A 153 -0.26 4.15 -12.79
CA LEU A 153 -0.85 5.27 -13.53
C LEU A 153 -1.61 6.23 -12.63
N SER A 154 -2.39 5.70 -11.67
CA SER A 154 -3.10 6.52 -10.68
C SER A 154 -2.14 7.31 -9.78
N SER A 155 -1.02 6.71 -9.39
CA SER A 155 0.05 7.38 -8.63
C SER A 155 0.68 8.53 -9.42
N VAL A 156 1.01 8.29 -10.70
CA VAL A 156 1.59 9.30 -11.58
C VAL A 156 0.60 10.45 -11.80
N TYR A 157 -0.67 10.13 -12.04
CA TYR A 157 -1.73 11.13 -12.15
C TYR A 157 -1.85 11.99 -10.89
N GLY A 158 -1.91 11.36 -9.71
CA GLY A 158 -2.01 12.09 -8.44
C GLY A 158 -0.81 12.98 -8.18
N PHE A 159 0.39 12.48 -8.46
CA PHE A 159 1.61 13.29 -8.35
C PHE A 159 1.57 14.49 -9.30
N ALA A 160 1.24 14.27 -10.57
CA ALA A 160 1.15 15.36 -11.55
C ALA A 160 0.06 16.37 -11.21
N HIS A 161 -1.09 15.92 -10.70
CA HIS A 161 -2.22 16.78 -10.44
C HIS A 161 -2.08 17.61 -9.15
N TRP A 162 -1.55 17.02 -8.07
CA TRP A 162 -1.52 17.67 -6.76
C TRP A 162 -0.16 18.21 -6.35
N PHE A 163 0.92 17.58 -6.77
CA PHE A 163 2.26 17.94 -6.31
C PHE A 163 3.08 18.71 -7.36
N ALA A 164 2.94 18.40 -8.65
CA ALA A 164 3.70 19.11 -9.68
C ALA A 164 3.47 20.65 -9.64
N PRO A 165 2.24 21.18 -9.42
CA PRO A 165 2.04 22.63 -9.32
C PRO A 165 2.84 23.29 -8.20
N LEU A 166 3.21 22.56 -7.13
CA LEU A 166 3.99 23.08 -6.01
C LEU A 166 5.48 23.30 -6.37
N PHE A 167 5.97 22.64 -7.42
CA PHE A 167 7.38 22.68 -7.81
C PHE A 167 7.64 23.53 -9.06
N PHE A 168 6.59 23.88 -9.82
CA PHE A 168 6.72 24.57 -11.10
C PHE A 168 6.06 25.96 -11.12
N HIS A 169 5.82 26.56 -9.95
CA HIS A 169 5.38 27.95 -9.79
C HIS A 169 6.47 28.85 -9.25
#